data_e13f79dcfaafb6c57938e0ba9b3254ec
#
_entry.id   e13f79dcfaafb6c57938e0ba9b3254ec
#
_cell.length_a   1.000
_cell.length_b   1.000
_cell.length_c   1.000
_cell.angle_alpha   90.00
_cell.angle_beta   90.00
_cell.angle_gamma   90.00
#
_symmetry.space_group_name_H-M   'P 1'
#
loop_
_entity.id
_entity.type
_entity.pdbx_description
1 polymer ?
#
loop_
_entity_poly.entity_id
_entity_poly.type
_entity_poly.pdbx_seq_one_letter_code
_entity_poly.pdbx_strand_id
1 'polypeptide(L)'
;GGEPGIGKSTLSLQIALAANGLKTLYVSGEESAEQIKMRAARIGIGNDECLIYPETLLENIVAQIAEHRPDLVVIDSIQTIYTDLLDSSAGSVSQIRECAATLLKYAKSTGTSIFIIGHITKDGSIAGPKILEHIVDVVLQFEGDSNNIYRILRGIKNRFGVCEMLAAGLRGVDNPSEILLTHYEEPLSGIAVGASADGVRPYLIEVQALVSGAAYGTPQRSTTGYDARRMNMLLAVLEKRVGMKMFQKDVFLNFAGGFKVADPGLDLAVVAAVISSYYDRPVAEGVCCAGEIGLSGEVRPAPRTEQRISEAARLGFRRI
;
A
#
# COMPACT_ATOMS: atom_id res chain seq x y z
N GLY A 1 -6.65 6.03 3.91
CA GLY A 1 -7.54 5.34 2.96
C GLY A 1 -7.12 3.91 2.72
N GLY A 2 -7.95 3.13 2.03
CA GLY A 2 -7.64 1.75 1.65
C GLY A 2 -8.89 0.88 1.57
N GLU A 3 -8.74 -0.35 1.04
CA GLU A 3 -9.84 -1.31 0.90
C GLU A 3 -10.48 -1.67 2.25
N PRO A 4 -11.76 -2.08 2.29
CA PRO A 4 -12.38 -2.62 3.51
C PRO A 4 -11.60 -3.82 4.06
N GLY A 5 -11.51 -3.95 5.39
CA GLY A 5 -10.82 -5.07 6.04
C GLY A 5 -9.28 -5.01 6.04
N ILE A 6 -8.65 -4.03 5.39
CA ILE A 6 -7.19 -3.95 5.29
C ILE A 6 -6.47 -3.58 6.60
N GLY A 7 -7.19 -3.13 7.62
CA GLY A 7 -6.62 -2.81 8.94
C GLY A 7 -6.61 -1.32 9.33
N LYS A 8 -7.32 -0.45 8.61
CA LYS A 8 -7.40 0.99 8.91
C LYS A 8 -7.85 1.27 10.34
N SER A 9 -9.01 0.73 10.72
CA SER A 9 -9.58 0.89 12.07
C SER A 9 -8.68 0.27 13.15
N THR A 10 -7.99 -0.84 12.85
CA THR A 10 -7.04 -1.46 13.77
C THR A 10 -5.84 -0.55 14.04
N LEU A 11 -5.22 0.00 12.99
CA LEU A 11 -4.09 0.93 13.13
C LEU A 11 -4.51 2.19 13.91
N SER A 12 -5.65 2.77 13.56
CA SER A 12 -6.11 4.01 14.20
C SER A 12 -6.46 3.81 15.67
N LEU A 13 -7.06 2.68 16.02
CA LEU A 13 -7.29 2.29 17.41
C LEU A 13 -5.96 2.03 18.14
N GLN A 14 -5.02 1.36 17.52
CA GLN A 14 -3.69 1.11 18.08
C GLN A 14 -2.95 2.43 18.37
N ILE A 15 -3.03 3.41 17.46
CA ILE A 15 -2.45 4.75 17.67
C ILE A 15 -3.14 5.46 18.84
N ALA A 16 -4.49 5.45 18.90
CA ALA A 16 -5.25 6.08 19.97
C ALA A 16 -4.92 5.49 21.35
N LEU A 17 -4.74 4.15 21.41
CA LEU A 17 -4.37 3.45 22.65
C LEU A 17 -2.88 3.62 23.00
N ALA A 18 -2.00 3.76 22.02
CA ALA A 18 -0.57 3.95 22.24
C ALA A 18 -0.18 5.41 22.55
N ALA A 19 -1.10 6.35 22.40
CA ALA A 19 -0.89 7.79 22.63
C ALA A 19 -0.91 8.11 24.13
N ASN A 20 0.04 7.55 24.90
CA ASN A 20 0.12 7.75 26.33
C ASN A 20 0.33 9.23 26.69
N GLY A 21 -0.46 9.70 27.65
CA GLY A 21 -0.41 11.09 28.11
C GLY A 21 -1.18 12.07 27.19
N LEU A 22 -1.81 11.57 26.13
CA LEU A 22 -2.71 12.34 25.27
C LEU A 22 -4.16 11.90 25.49
N LYS A 23 -5.04 12.87 25.64
CA LYS A 23 -6.47 12.62 25.66
C LYS A 23 -6.97 12.33 24.24
N THR A 24 -7.53 11.15 24.02
CA THR A 24 -7.99 10.72 22.70
C THR A 24 -9.49 10.52 22.67
N LEU A 25 -10.14 10.87 21.56
CA LEU A 25 -11.54 10.61 21.29
C LEU A 25 -11.67 9.76 20.03
N TYR A 26 -12.10 8.52 20.20
CA TYR A 26 -12.36 7.59 19.09
C TYR A 26 -13.85 7.58 18.77
N VAL A 27 -14.22 8.21 17.67
CA VAL A 27 -15.58 8.28 17.14
C VAL A 27 -15.79 7.17 16.15
N SER A 28 -16.80 6.36 16.34
CA SER A 28 -17.16 5.27 15.42
C SER A 28 -18.60 5.40 14.94
N GLY A 29 -18.80 5.40 13.63
CA GLY A 29 -20.10 5.30 13.00
C GLY A 29 -20.43 3.89 12.48
N GLU A 30 -19.49 2.93 12.62
CA GLU A 30 -19.66 1.57 12.10
C GLU A 30 -19.77 0.51 13.20
N GLU A 31 -19.02 0.68 14.29
CA GLU A 31 -18.92 -0.31 15.36
C GLU A 31 -19.46 0.21 16.70
N SER A 32 -20.03 -0.70 17.47
CA SER A 32 -20.44 -0.40 18.85
C SER A 32 -19.24 -0.26 19.80
N ALA A 33 -19.46 0.36 20.95
CA ALA A 33 -18.44 0.49 21.98
C ALA A 33 -17.90 -0.88 22.45
N GLU A 34 -18.75 -1.91 22.51
CA GLU A 34 -18.36 -3.27 22.90
C GLU A 34 -17.45 -3.91 21.87
N GLN A 35 -17.73 -3.74 20.57
CA GLN A 35 -16.88 -4.27 19.49
C GLN A 35 -15.51 -3.61 19.50
N ILE A 36 -15.45 -2.30 19.70
CA ILE A 36 -14.17 -1.56 19.80
C ILE A 36 -13.39 -2.00 21.03
N LYS A 37 -14.05 -2.20 22.20
CA LYS A 37 -13.42 -2.72 23.42
C LYS A 37 -12.83 -4.12 23.23
N MET A 38 -13.56 -5.02 22.55
CA MET A 38 -13.03 -6.35 22.22
C MET A 38 -11.81 -6.28 21.31
N ARG A 39 -11.79 -5.34 20.37
CA ARG A 39 -10.61 -5.12 19.50
C ARG A 39 -9.45 -4.54 20.30
N ALA A 40 -9.69 -3.55 21.17
CA ALA A 40 -8.70 -2.97 22.06
C ALA A 40 -8.04 -4.01 22.96
N ALA A 41 -8.83 -4.92 23.53
CA ALA A 41 -8.33 -6.01 24.36
C ALA A 41 -7.37 -6.96 23.60
N ARG A 42 -7.61 -7.21 22.29
CA ARG A 42 -6.69 -8.02 21.47
C ARG A 42 -5.38 -7.29 21.15
N ILE A 43 -5.43 -5.96 21.02
CA ILE A 43 -4.22 -5.13 20.80
C ILE A 43 -3.33 -5.14 22.05
N GLY A 44 -3.92 -5.27 23.24
CA GLY A 44 -3.17 -5.39 24.50
C GLY A 44 -2.47 -4.10 24.96
N ILE A 45 -2.83 -2.96 24.35
CA ILE A 45 -2.34 -1.62 24.75
C ILE A 45 -3.52 -0.91 25.40
N GLY A 46 -3.30 -0.30 26.56
CA GLY A 46 -4.30 0.47 27.28
C GLY A 46 -3.96 1.95 27.33
N ASN A 47 -4.98 2.80 27.20
CA ASN A 47 -4.91 4.23 27.45
C ASN A 47 -6.22 4.64 28.14
N ASP A 48 -6.14 4.95 29.43
CA ASP A 48 -7.33 5.35 30.22
C ASP A 48 -7.91 6.70 29.79
N GLU A 49 -7.14 7.50 29.06
CA GLU A 49 -7.55 8.77 28.47
C GLU A 49 -8.16 8.60 27.05
N CYS A 50 -8.38 7.36 26.59
CA CYS A 50 -9.03 7.08 25.31
C CYS A 50 -10.53 6.90 25.49
N LEU A 51 -11.31 7.90 25.09
CA LEU A 51 -12.76 7.91 25.10
C LEU A 51 -13.29 7.30 23.79
N ILE A 52 -14.27 6.38 23.89
CA ILE A 52 -14.96 5.78 22.75
C ILE A 52 -16.36 6.37 22.65
N TYR A 53 -16.68 6.93 21.49
CA TYR A 53 -17.96 7.59 21.23
C TYR A 53 -18.62 7.07 19.95
N PRO A 54 -19.59 6.13 20.03
CA PRO A 54 -20.38 5.70 18.89
C PRO A 54 -21.39 6.79 18.51
N GLU A 55 -21.15 7.49 17.42
CA GLU A 55 -21.99 8.59 16.93
C GLU A 55 -21.78 8.80 15.42
N THR A 56 -22.82 9.26 14.73
CA THR A 56 -22.81 9.55 13.29
C THR A 56 -23.20 10.98 12.96
N LEU A 57 -23.86 11.70 13.87
CA LEU A 57 -24.26 13.08 13.66
C LEU A 57 -23.09 14.01 13.97
N LEU A 58 -22.65 14.77 12.98
CA LEU A 58 -21.48 15.66 13.07
C LEU A 58 -21.60 16.70 14.20
N GLU A 59 -22.78 17.29 14.38
CA GLU A 59 -23.06 18.29 15.39
C GLU A 59 -22.78 17.75 16.80
N ASN A 60 -23.21 16.54 17.08
CA ASN A 60 -22.96 15.84 18.35
C ASN A 60 -21.45 15.57 18.52
N ILE A 61 -20.79 15.10 17.46
CA ILE A 61 -19.37 14.83 17.48
C ILE A 61 -18.58 16.12 17.79
N VAL A 62 -18.87 17.23 17.13
CA VAL A 62 -18.20 18.51 17.36
C VAL A 62 -18.47 19.02 18.78
N ALA A 63 -19.70 18.84 19.31
CA ALA A 63 -20.01 19.20 20.70
C ALA A 63 -19.15 18.41 21.69
N GLN A 64 -19.00 17.10 21.49
CA GLN A 64 -18.17 16.24 22.37
C GLN A 64 -16.68 16.57 22.25
N ILE A 65 -16.18 16.87 21.04
CA ILE A 65 -14.80 17.33 20.87
C ILE A 65 -14.59 18.66 21.64
N ALA A 66 -15.53 19.59 21.56
CA ALA A 66 -15.43 20.87 22.27
C ALA A 66 -15.49 20.73 23.79
N GLU A 67 -16.33 19.83 24.31
CA GLU A 67 -16.48 19.53 25.73
C GLU A 67 -15.23 18.87 26.31
N HIS A 68 -14.77 17.80 25.67
CA HIS A 68 -13.66 16.99 26.17
C HIS A 68 -12.29 17.56 25.82
N ARG A 69 -12.17 18.37 24.79
CA ARG A 69 -10.91 18.97 24.29
C ARG A 69 -9.79 17.94 24.13
N PRO A 70 -10.00 16.89 23.33
CA PRO A 70 -8.99 15.87 23.12
C PRO A 70 -7.81 16.44 22.32
N ASP A 71 -6.60 15.86 22.53
CA ASP A 71 -5.41 16.16 21.75
C ASP A 71 -5.47 15.45 20.38
N LEU A 72 -6.11 14.27 20.34
CA LEU A 72 -6.29 13.46 19.17
C LEU A 72 -7.75 13.02 19.02
N VAL A 73 -8.29 13.19 17.83
CA VAL A 73 -9.61 12.65 17.42
C VAL A 73 -9.44 11.66 16.31
N VAL A 74 -10.11 10.52 16.39
CA VAL A 74 -10.21 9.53 15.29
C VAL A 74 -11.66 9.47 14.83
N ILE A 75 -11.90 9.57 13.53
CA ILE A 75 -13.22 9.44 12.89
C ILE A 75 -13.22 8.14 12.06
N ASP A 76 -13.99 7.13 12.46
CA ASP A 76 -14.07 5.80 11.84
C ASP A 76 -15.53 5.42 11.50
N SER A 77 -16.01 5.66 10.29
CA SER A 77 -15.38 6.28 9.11
C SER A 77 -16.12 7.55 8.71
N ILE A 78 -15.49 8.36 7.86
CA ILE A 78 -16.13 9.61 7.36
C ILE A 78 -17.38 9.33 6.53
N GLN A 79 -17.51 8.14 5.94
CA GLN A 79 -18.65 7.75 5.13
C GLN A 79 -19.94 7.57 5.94
N THR A 80 -19.83 7.29 7.23
CA THR A 80 -20.97 7.12 8.11
C THR A 80 -21.40 8.40 8.81
N ILE A 81 -20.52 9.42 8.81
CA ILE A 81 -20.81 10.71 9.42
C ILE A 81 -21.67 11.57 8.47
N TYR A 82 -22.64 12.25 9.03
CA TYR A 82 -23.51 13.16 8.29
C TYR A 82 -23.83 14.42 9.13
N THR A 83 -24.29 15.46 8.46
CA THR A 83 -24.82 16.68 9.07
C THR A 83 -26.26 16.89 8.62
N ASP A 84 -27.10 17.35 9.52
CA ASP A 84 -28.50 17.71 9.22
C ASP A 84 -28.64 19.00 8.38
N LEU A 85 -27.52 19.71 8.14
CA LEU A 85 -27.51 20.92 7.31
C LEU A 85 -27.67 20.60 5.81
N LEU A 86 -27.58 19.36 5.39
CA LEU A 86 -27.65 18.92 4.00
C LEU A 86 -28.71 17.84 3.80
N ASP A 87 -29.62 18.05 2.85
CA ASP A 87 -30.65 17.07 2.43
C ASP A 87 -30.05 15.96 1.55
N SER A 88 -28.94 15.34 1.98
CA SER A 88 -28.30 14.27 1.22
C SER A 88 -27.93 13.13 2.16
N SER A 89 -27.97 11.90 1.65
CA SER A 89 -27.68 10.69 2.46
C SER A 89 -26.25 10.68 2.98
N ALA A 90 -26.04 10.07 4.15
CA ALA A 90 -24.72 9.75 4.67
C ALA A 90 -23.88 9.01 3.60
N GLY A 91 -22.58 9.27 3.54
CA GLY A 91 -21.70 8.68 2.53
C GLY A 91 -21.75 9.35 1.15
N SER A 92 -22.69 10.28 0.90
CA SER A 92 -22.68 11.08 -0.32
C SER A 92 -21.47 12.02 -0.38
N VAL A 93 -21.06 12.40 -1.59
CA VAL A 93 -19.93 13.32 -1.82
C VAL A 93 -20.07 14.64 -1.08
N SER A 94 -21.31 15.19 -1.09
CA SER A 94 -21.64 16.46 -0.40
C SER A 94 -21.50 16.32 1.11
N GLN A 95 -22.02 15.26 1.71
CA GLN A 95 -21.88 15.00 3.14
C GLN A 95 -20.43 14.82 3.56
N ILE A 96 -19.66 13.96 2.85
CA ILE A 96 -18.25 13.72 3.14
C ILE A 96 -17.44 15.01 3.08
N ARG A 97 -17.70 15.85 2.07
CA ARG A 97 -17.00 17.14 1.91
C ARG A 97 -17.30 18.09 3.05
N GLU A 98 -18.57 18.25 3.40
CA GLU A 98 -19.01 19.18 4.46
C GLU A 98 -18.50 18.74 5.83
N CYS A 99 -18.67 17.45 6.16
CA CYS A 99 -18.17 16.89 7.41
C CYS A 99 -16.63 17.05 7.53
N ALA A 100 -15.89 16.74 6.48
CA ALA A 100 -14.44 16.89 6.49
C ALA A 100 -14.01 18.37 6.58
N ALA A 101 -14.70 19.28 5.90
CA ALA A 101 -14.40 20.71 5.96
C ALA A 101 -14.64 21.29 7.36
N THR A 102 -15.73 20.89 8.03
CA THR A 102 -16.05 21.30 9.40
C THR A 102 -15.00 20.77 10.39
N LEU A 103 -14.63 19.49 10.29
CA LEU A 103 -13.58 18.90 11.14
C LEU A 103 -12.22 19.57 10.90
N LEU A 104 -11.85 19.86 9.66
CA LEU A 104 -10.62 20.58 9.34
C LEU A 104 -10.60 21.99 9.91
N LYS A 105 -11.73 22.73 9.81
CA LYS A 105 -11.86 24.08 10.38
C LYS A 105 -11.66 24.02 11.89
N TYR A 106 -12.26 23.04 12.55
CA TYR A 106 -12.07 22.82 13.99
C TYR A 106 -10.61 22.52 14.32
N ALA A 107 -9.99 21.56 13.64
CA ALA A 107 -8.58 21.21 13.83
C ALA A 107 -7.66 22.44 13.73
N LYS A 108 -7.84 23.27 12.70
CA LYS A 108 -7.04 24.48 12.48
C LYS A 108 -7.25 25.56 13.53
N SER A 109 -8.45 25.66 14.09
CA SER A 109 -8.76 26.68 15.11
C SER A 109 -8.28 26.29 16.51
N THR A 110 -8.18 25.00 16.80
CA THR A 110 -7.87 24.47 18.15
C THR A 110 -6.49 23.85 18.27
N GLY A 111 -5.86 23.47 17.13
CA GLY A 111 -4.62 22.69 17.09
C GLY A 111 -4.83 21.19 17.36
N THR A 112 -6.07 20.72 17.48
CA THR A 112 -6.40 19.30 17.69
C THR A 112 -6.02 18.48 16.46
N SER A 113 -5.31 17.37 16.66
CA SER A 113 -4.99 16.42 15.58
C SER A 113 -6.22 15.57 15.26
N ILE A 114 -6.62 15.49 13.98
CA ILE A 114 -7.78 14.68 13.57
C ILE A 114 -7.34 13.63 12.54
N PHE A 115 -7.56 12.34 12.84
CA PHE A 115 -7.41 11.23 11.91
C PHE A 115 -8.77 10.86 11.33
N ILE A 116 -8.88 10.92 10.00
CA ILE A 116 -10.10 10.56 9.29
C ILE A 116 -9.87 9.28 8.51
N ILE A 117 -10.65 8.24 8.81
CA ILE A 117 -10.65 6.99 8.07
C ILE A 117 -11.63 7.11 6.91
N GLY A 118 -11.16 6.72 5.71
CA GLY A 118 -11.98 6.65 4.50
C GLY A 118 -11.78 5.32 3.77
N HIS A 119 -12.86 4.77 3.21
CA HIS A 119 -12.83 3.56 2.39
C HIS A 119 -12.70 3.92 0.92
N ILE A 120 -11.88 3.15 0.18
CA ILE A 120 -11.78 3.21 -1.29
C ILE A 120 -12.64 2.08 -1.83
N THR A 121 -13.50 2.34 -2.82
CA THR A 121 -14.22 1.28 -3.51
C THR A 121 -13.34 0.60 -4.55
N LYS A 122 -13.60 -0.70 -4.82
CA LYS A 122 -12.85 -1.52 -5.78
C LYS A 122 -12.79 -0.94 -7.19
N ASP A 123 -13.77 -0.13 -7.57
CA ASP A 123 -13.87 0.46 -8.92
C ASP A 123 -13.19 1.83 -9.05
N GLY A 124 -12.57 2.33 -7.99
CA GLY A 124 -11.91 3.65 -8.00
C GLY A 124 -12.86 4.83 -8.26
N SER A 125 -14.16 4.59 -8.34
CA SER A 125 -15.18 5.54 -8.84
C SER A 125 -15.94 6.27 -7.75
N ILE A 126 -15.85 5.90 -6.48
CA ILE A 126 -16.53 6.64 -5.43
C ILE A 126 -15.63 7.76 -4.91
N ALA A 127 -16.16 8.91 -5.04
CA ALA A 127 -15.64 10.24 -4.84
C ALA A 127 -15.08 10.57 -3.44
N GLY A 128 -15.13 9.66 -2.47
CA GLY A 128 -14.72 9.92 -1.08
C GLY A 128 -13.23 10.24 -0.90
N PRO A 129 -12.29 9.34 -1.21
CA PRO A 129 -10.87 9.55 -0.91
C PRO A 129 -10.24 10.68 -1.70
N LYS A 130 -10.48 10.77 -3.01
CA LYS A 130 -9.88 11.82 -3.86
C LYS A 130 -10.31 13.23 -3.47
N ILE A 131 -11.55 13.40 -2.99
CA ILE A 131 -12.02 14.69 -2.51
C ILE A 131 -11.28 15.09 -1.22
N LEU A 132 -11.06 14.15 -0.32
CA LEU A 132 -10.36 14.39 0.93
C LEU A 132 -8.86 14.67 0.72
N GLU A 133 -8.23 14.10 -0.30
CA GLU A 133 -6.80 14.32 -0.61
C GLU A 133 -6.44 15.80 -0.77
N HIS A 134 -7.35 16.62 -1.28
CA HIS A 134 -7.13 18.06 -1.44
C HIS A 134 -7.40 18.85 -0.15
N ILE A 135 -8.23 18.32 0.74
CA ILE A 135 -8.69 19.00 1.96
C ILE A 135 -7.71 18.78 3.12
N VAL A 136 -7.23 17.53 3.31
CA VAL A 136 -6.37 17.16 4.44
C VAL A 136 -4.90 17.46 4.20
N ASP A 137 -4.12 17.62 5.28
CA ASP A 137 -2.68 17.92 5.21
C ASP A 137 -1.85 16.68 4.88
N VAL A 138 -2.28 15.50 5.33
CA VAL A 138 -1.60 14.20 5.15
C VAL A 138 -2.56 13.18 4.60
N VAL A 139 -2.13 12.42 3.59
CA VAL A 139 -2.89 11.30 3.03
C VAL A 139 -2.04 10.04 3.13
N LEU A 140 -2.56 9.07 3.87
CA LEU A 140 -2.01 7.73 4.01
C LEU A 140 -2.92 6.74 3.31
N GLN A 141 -2.35 5.85 2.51
CA GLN A 141 -3.06 4.78 1.83
C GLN A 141 -2.53 3.43 2.25
N PHE A 142 -3.43 2.55 2.65
CA PHE A 142 -3.10 1.14 2.84
C PHE A 142 -3.18 0.40 1.52
N GLU A 143 -2.13 -0.37 1.26
CA GLU A 143 -2.07 -1.35 0.19
C GLU A 143 -1.71 -2.69 0.82
N GLY A 144 -2.29 -3.78 0.35
CA GLY A 144 -2.05 -5.13 0.87
C GLY A 144 -1.76 -6.12 -0.24
N ASP A 145 -1.17 -7.25 0.14
CA ASP A 145 -1.07 -8.42 -0.71
C ASP A 145 -2.41 -9.18 -0.78
N SER A 146 -2.56 -10.07 -1.75
CA SER A 146 -3.76 -10.88 -1.93
C SER A 146 -4.08 -11.80 -0.73
N ASN A 147 -3.08 -12.16 0.06
CA ASN A 147 -3.19 -13.02 1.23
C ASN A 147 -3.39 -12.25 2.52
N ASN A 148 -3.37 -10.91 2.44
CA ASN A 148 -3.55 -10.02 3.58
C ASN A 148 -2.58 -10.23 4.75
N ILE A 149 -1.38 -10.75 4.52
CA ILE A 149 -0.35 -10.92 5.54
C ILE A 149 0.40 -9.61 5.75
N TYR A 150 0.85 -9.00 4.66
CA TYR A 150 1.59 -7.74 4.70
C TYR A 150 0.73 -6.55 4.31
N ARG A 151 1.07 -5.40 4.88
CA ARG A 151 0.44 -4.12 4.62
C ARG A 151 1.49 -3.07 4.35
N ILE A 152 1.32 -2.33 3.27
CA ILE A 152 2.12 -1.14 3.01
C ILE A 152 1.27 0.08 3.38
N LEU A 153 1.82 0.94 4.21
CA LEU A 153 1.26 2.25 4.48
C LEU A 153 1.99 3.29 3.63
N ARG A 154 1.39 3.65 2.50
CA ARG A 154 1.97 4.60 1.55
C ARG A 154 1.51 6.02 1.86
N GLY A 155 2.45 6.95 1.93
CA GLY A 155 2.15 8.38 1.97
C GLY A 155 1.92 8.94 0.56
N ILE A 156 0.71 9.38 0.28
CA ILE A 156 0.40 10.11 -0.97
C ILE A 156 0.91 11.54 -0.90
N LYS A 157 0.84 12.16 0.30
CA LYS A 157 1.38 13.48 0.60
C LYS A 157 2.57 13.48 1.56
N ASN A 158 2.84 12.33 2.24
CA ASN A 158 3.92 12.17 3.23
C ASN A 158 4.56 10.78 3.18
N ARG A 159 5.63 10.58 3.96
CA ARG A 159 6.62 9.50 3.82
C ARG A 159 6.40 8.39 4.86
N PHE A 160 6.25 7.12 4.43
CA PHE A 160 5.99 6.01 5.36
C PHE A 160 6.63 4.68 4.96
N GLY A 161 6.59 3.70 5.89
CA GLY A 161 7.19 2.39 5.77
C GLY A 161 6.16 1.28 5.57
N VAL A 162 6.65 0.03 5.60
CA VAL A 162 5.87 -1.20 5.53
C VAL A 162 5.47 -1.62 6.93
N CYS A 163 4.25 -2.15 7.07
CA CYS A 163 3.76 -2.75 8.31
C CYS A 163 3.25 -4.17 8.04
N GLU A 164 3.43 -5.07 8.99
CA GLU A 164 2.79 -6.39 8.99
C GLU A 164 1.59 -6.42 9.94
N MET A 165 0.60 -7.25 9.62
CA MET A 165 -0.56 -7.45 10.47
C MET A 165 -0.36 -8.69 11.35
N LEU A 166 -0.38 -8.48 12.66
CA LEU A 166 -0.33 -9.53 13.66
C LEU A 166 -1.67 -9.65 14.38
N ALA A 167 -1.88 -10.72 15.15
CA ALA A 167 -3.06 -10.86 16.00
C ALA A 167 -3.21 -9.71 17.01
N ALA A 168 -2.09 -9.16 17.49
CA ALA A 168 -2.01 -8.03 18.42
C ALA A 168 -2.10 -6.64 17.75
N GLY A 169 -2.25 -6.54 16.42
CA GLY A 169 -2.30 -5.28 15.68
C GLY A 169 -1.19 -5.13 14.64
N LEU A 170 -0.95 -3.91 14.17
CA LEU A 170 0.07 -3.60 13.18
C LEU A 170 1.45 -3.38 13.83
N ARG A 171 2.48 -4.00 13.26
CA ARG A 171 3.88 -3.79 13.63
C ARG A 171 4.63 -3.19 12.44
N GLY A 172 5.43 -2.15 12.69
CA GLY A 172 6.33 -1.59 11.68
C GLY A 172 7.40 -2.60 11.28
N VAL A 173 7.72 -2.64 10.00
CA VAL A 173 8.79 -3.46 9.44
C VAL A 173 9.96 -2.56 9.11
N ASP A 174 11.08 -2.73 9.81
CA ASP A 174 12.26 -1.88 9.63
C ASP A 174 12.90 -2.07 8.27
N ASN A 175 12.85 -3.28 7.74
CA ASN A 175 13.42 -3.64 6.45
C ASN A 175 12.42 -4.39 5.55
N PRO A 176 11.66 -3.69 4.70
CA PRO A 176 10.71 -4.32 3.78
C PRO A 176 11.36 -5.37 2.86
N SER A 177 12.61 -5.15 2.47
CA SER A 177 13.32 -6.04 1.55
C SER A 177 13.53 -7.44 2.12
N GLU A 178 13.69 -7.58 3.45
CA GLU A 178 13.84 -8.90 4.09
C GLU A 178 12.59 -9.77 3.95
N ILE A 179 11.43 -9.15 3.86
CA ILE A 179 10.14 -9.82 3.69
C ILE A 179 9.89 -10.18 2.22
N LEU A 180 10.41 -9.35 1.30
CA LEU A 180 10.15 -9.43 -0.13
C LEU A 180 11.21 -10.24 -0.88
N LEU A 181 12.22 -10.75 -0.17
CA LEU A 181 13.26 -11.63 -0.71
C LEU A 181 13.15 -13.00 -0.06
N THR A 182 13.18 -14.04 -0.89
CA THR A 182 13.19 -15.43 -0.44
C THR A 182 14.63 -15.95 -0.49
N HIS A 183 15.05 -16.63 0.56
CA HIS A 183 16.33 -17.36 0.56
C HIS A 183 16.10 -18.76 0.03
N TYR A 184 16.74 -19.09 -1.09
CA TYR A 184 16.73 -20.41 -1.68
C TYR A 184 18.03 -21.14 -1.39
N GLU A 185 17.95 -22.42 -1.08
CA GLU A 185 19.14 -23.28 -0.89
C GLU A 185 19.92 -23.46 -2.18
N GLU A 186 19.21 -23.49 -3.32
CA GLU A 186 19.79 -23.56 -4.66
C GLU A 186 19.22 -22.45 -5.56
N PRO A 187 20.06 -21.88 -6.46
CA PRO A 187 19.59 -20.88 -7.41
C PRO A 187 18.51 -21.45 -8.34
N LEU A 188 17.37 -20.79 -8.44
CA LEU A 188 16.24 -21.19 -9.28
C LEU A 188 16.17 -20.32 -10.54
N SER A 189 15.82 -20.93 -11.68
CA SER A 189 15.52 -20.19 -12.89
C SER A 189 14.19 -19.42 -12.74
N GLY A 190 14.06 -18.31 -13.48
CA GLY A 190 12.86 -17.49 -13.45
C GLY A 190 12.78 -16.50 -12.28
N ILE A 191 13.84 -16.39 -11.48
CA ILE A 191 13.87 -15.47 -10.35
C ILE A 191 14.93 -14.39 -10.59
N ALA A 192 14.54 -13.14 -10.35
CA ALA A 192 15.44 -11.98 -10.36
C ALA A 192 15.08 -11.04 -9.20
N VAL A 193 16.07 -10.35 -8.69
CA VAL A 193 15.86 -9.32 -7.67
C VAL A 193 15.91 -7.94 -8.32
N GLY A 194 14.88 -7.14 -8.09
CA GLY A 194 14.78 -5.76 -8.55
C GLY A 194 14.87 -4.77 -7.40
N ALA A 195 15.54 -3.65 -7.63
CA ALA A 195 15.53 -2.52 -6.70
C ALA A 195 14.46 -1.52 -7.11
N SER A 196 13.44 -1.37 -6.27
CA SER A 196 12.38 -0.37 -6.41
C SER A 196 12.71 0.88 -5.58
N ALA A 197 12.25 2.03 -6.05
CA ALA A 197 12.32 3.31 -5.32
C ALA A 197 10.97 4.04 -5.39
N ASP A 198 9.89 3.29 -5.25
CA ASP A 198 8.54 3.85 -5.14
C ASP A 198 8.35 4.39 -3.71
N GLY A 199 8.04 5.68 -3.61
CA GLY A 199 8.01 6.38 -2.32
C GLY A 199 9.39 6.91 -1.91
N VAL A 200 9.69 6.92 -0.61
CA VAL A 200 10.89 7.55 -0.05
C VAL A 200 11.99 6.57 0.24
N ARG A 201 11.64 5.35 0.61
CA ARG A 201 12.60 4.30 0.88
C ARG A 201 12.72 3.39 -0.32
N PRO A 202 13.94 3.13 -0.82
CA PRO A 202 14.17 2.06 -1.75
C PRO A 202 13.95 0.72 -1.02
N TYR A 203 13.54 -0.28 -1.76
CA TYR A 203 13.43 -1.66 -1.26
C TYR A 203 13.75 -2.62 -2.39
N LEU A 204 14.24 -3.81 -2.04
CA LEU A 204 14.42 -4.89 -2.98
C LEU A 204 13.18 -5.76 -3.02
N ILE A 205 12.85 -6.26 -4.20
CA ILE A 205 11.71 -7.15 -4.41
C ILE A 205 12.09 -8.29 -5.34
N GLU A 206 11.65 -9.48 -4.98
CA GLU A 206 11.79 -10.65 -5.83
C GLU A 206 10.74 -10.64 -6.93
N VAL A 207 11.21 -10.82 -8.16
CA VAL A 207 10.41 -10.95 -9.38
C VAL A 207 10.52 -12.38 -9.86
N GLN A 208 9.39 -13.06 -9.92
CA GLN A 208 9.29 -14.46 -10.38
C GLN A 208 8.61 -14.49 -11.75
N ALA A 209 9.20 -15.17 -12.70
CA ALA A 209 8.62 -15.41 -14.01
C ALA A 209 8.61 -16.90 -14.36
N LEU A 210 7.52 -17.37 -14.93
CA LEU A 210 7.41 -18.69 -15.50
C LEU A 210 7.09 -18.56 -16.99
N VAL A 211 7.97 -19.10 -17.83
CA VAL A 211 7.81 -19.13 -19.28
C VAL A 211 7.72 -20.58 -19.75
N SER A 212 6.59 -20.96 -20.31
CA SER A 212 6.35 -22.32 -20.81
C SER A 212 5.85 -22.32 -22.25
N GLY A 213 5.79 -23.49 -22.89
CA GLY A 213 5.13 -23.63 -24.18
C GLY A 213 3.62 -23.45 -24.06
N ALA A 214 2.99 -22.70 -24.97
CA ALA A 214 1.55 -22.54 -24.96
C ALA A 214 0.86 -23.88 -25.29
N ALA A 215 0.17 -24.46 -24.30
CA ALA A 215 -0.46 -25.76 -24.42
C ALA A 215 -1.77 -25.74 -25.23
N TYR A 216 -2.45 -24.59 -25.30
CA TYR A 216 -3.81 -24.46 -25.84
C TYR A 216 -3.91 -23.57 -27.09
N GLY A 217 -2.82 -23.36 -27.79
CA GLY A 217 -2.81 -22.57 -29.04
C GLY A 217 -2.82 -21.05 -28.87
N THR A 218 -3.45 -20.53 -27.85
CA THR A 218 -3.42 -19.10 -27.52
C THR A 218 -2.58 -18.86 -26.28
N PRO A 219 -1.46 -18.10 -26.37
CA PRO A 219 -0.58 -17.85 -25.24
C PRO A 219 -1.29 -17.14 -24.09
N GLN A 220 -1.16 -17.68 -22.89
CA GLN A 220 -1.64 -17.07 -21.66
C GLN A 220 -0.61 -16.10 -21.09
N ARG A 221 -1.07 -14.92 -20.67
CA ARG A 221 -0.22 -13.90 -20.06
C ARG A 221 -0.90 -13.33 -18.84
N SER A 222 -0.30 -13.56 -17.67
CA SER A 222 -0.85 -13.14 -16.39
C SER A 222 0.21 -12.50 -15.52
N THR A 223 -0.20 -11.49 -14.74
CA THR A 223 0.68 -10.81 -13.81
C THR A 223 0.02 -10.66 -12.44
N THR A 224 0.81 -10.82 -11.39
CA THR A 224 0.46 -10.42 -10.04
C THR A 224 1.46 -9.36 -9.58
N GLY A 225 0.96 -8.19 -9.17
CA GLY A 225 1.80 -7.11 -8.67
C GLY A 225 2.44 -6.19 -9.72
N TYR A 226 2.34 -6.52 -11.01
CA TYR A 226 2.89 -5.72 -12.10
C TYR A 226 1.84 -5.42 -13.17
N ASP A 227 1.98 -4.32 -13.91
CA ASP A 227 1.04 -3.95 -14.96
C ASP A 227 1.12 -4.90 -16.16
N ALA A 228 0.00 -5.52 -16.52
CA ALA A 228 -0.05 -6.51 -17.62
C ALA A 228 0.24 -5.89 -18.99
N ARG A 229 -0.12 -4.63 -19.22
CA ARG A 229 0.17 -3.93 -20.49
C ARG A 229 1.67 -3.68 -20.61
N ARG A 230 2.32 -3.30 -19.50
CA ARG A 230 3.76 -3.11 -19.47
C ARG A 230 4.51 -4.42 -19.68
N MET A 231 4.10 -5.51 -19.03
CA MET A 231 4.66 -6.85 -19.31
C MET A 231 4.55 -7.21 -20.79
N ASN A 232 3.39 -7.05 -21.40
CA ASN A 232 3.20 -7.34 -22.83
C ASN A 232 4.11 -6.50 -23.74
N MET A 233 4.34 -5.24 -23.37
CA MET A 233 5.29 -4.37 -24.07
C MET A 233 6.72 -4.93 -23.97
N LEU A 234 7.17 -5.33 -22.78
CA LEU A 234 8.49 -5.93 -22.58
C LEU A 234 8.67 -7.24 -23.35
N LEU A 235 7.64 -8.10 -23.37
CA LEU A 235 7.65 -9.33 -24.18
C LEU A 235 7.78 -9.05 -25.68
N ALA A 236 7.10 -8.01 -26.18
CA ALA A 236 7.23 -7.58 -27.56
C ALA A 236 8.63 -7.02 -27.89
N VAL A 237 9.26 -6.33 -26.94
CA VAL A 237 10.65 -5.88 -27.06
C VAL A 237 11.60 -7.08 -27.12
N LEU A 238 11.45 -8.06 -26.21
CA LEU A 238 12.24 -9.30 -26.21
C LEU A 238 12.12 -10.05 -27.54
N GLU A 239 10.91 -10.16 -28.07
CA GLU A 239 10.67 -10.81 -29.35
C GLU A 239 11.33 -10.07 -30.50
N LYS A 240 11.08 -8.76 -30.61
CA LYS A 240 11.52 -7.98 -31.77
C LYS A 240 12.99 -7.62 -31.74
N ARG A 241 13.59 -7.37 -30.56
CA ARG A 241 14.96 -6.85 -30.43
C ARG A 241 15.97 -7.91 -30.04
N VAL A 242 15.55 -8.87 -29.22
CA VAL A 242 16.42 -9.97 -28.77
C VAL A 242 16.24 -11.24 -29.62
N GLY A 243 15.14 -11.34 -30.38
CA GLY A 243 14.85 -12.49 -31.23
C GLY A 243 14.27 -13.70 -30.47
N MET A 244 13.78 -13.51 -29.26
CA MET A 244 13.15 -14.56 -28.46
C MET A 244 11.77 -14.90 -29.04
N LYS A 245 11.44 -16.19 -29.16
CA LYS A 245 10.15 -16.64 -29.71
C LYS A 245 9.05 -16.60 -28.64
N MET A 246 8.55 -15.39 -28.30
CA MET A 246 7.56 -15.19 -27.25
C MET A 246 6.11 -15.45 -27.71
N PHE A 247 5.85 -15.47 -29.00
CA PHE A 247 4.51 -15.61 -29.58
C PHE A 247 3.85 -16.96 -29.28
N GLN A 248 4.62 -18.00 -28.95
CA GLN A 248 4.15 -19.36 -28.60
C GLN A 248 4.42 -19.70 -27.14
N LYS A 249 4.59 -18.70 -26.28
CA LYS A 249 4.93 -18.90 -24.87
C LYS A 249 3.86 -18.35 -23.95
N ASP A 250 3.45 -19.18 -23.00
CA ASP A 250 2.75 -18.71 -21.81
C ASP A 250 3.74 -17.98 -20.91
N VAL A 251 3.32 -16.87 -20.33
CA VAL A 251 4.14 -16.08 -19.42
C VAL A 251 3.34 -15.70 -18.19
N PHE A 252 3.80 -16.15 -17.04
CA PHE A 252 3.26 -15.81 -15.74
C PHE A 252 4.30 -15.01 -14.96
N LEU A 253 3.90 -13.86 -14.43
CA LEU A 253 4.76 -12.97 -13.65
C LEU A 253 4.16 -12.74 -12.28
N ASN A 254 4.97 -12.88 -11.24
CA ASN A 254 4.57 -12.65 -9.88
C ASN A 254 5.63 -11.82 -9.15
N PHE A 255 5.19 -10.77 -8.47
CA PHE A 255 6.03 -10.03 -7.54
C PHE A 255 5.79 -10.58 -6.13
N ALA A 256 6.87 -10.82 -5.40
CA ALA A 256 6.79 -11.35 -4.04
C ALA A 256 5.83 -10.53 -3.17
N GLY A 257 5.02 -11.22 -2.36
CA GLY A 257 3.99 -10.58 -1.53
C GLY A 257 2.78 -10.03 -2.28
N GLY A 258 2.72 -10.16 -3.62
CA GLY A 258 1.59 -9.68 -4.44
C GLY A 258 1.40 -8.16 -4.45
N PHE A 259 2.40 -7.39 -4.02
CA PHE A 259 2.35 -5.92 -4.01
C PHE A 259 2.28 -5.35 -5.42
N LYS A 260 1.36 -4.40 -5.62
CA LYS A 260 1.31 -3.64 -6.86
C LYS A 260 2.44 -2.61 -6.88
N VAL A 261 3.38 -2.78 -7.80
CA VAL A 261 4.50 -1.85 -8.00
C VAL A 261 4.35 -1.18 -9.36
N ALA A 262 4.36 0.15 -9.36
CA ALA A 262 4.23 0.96 -10.58
C ALA A 262 5.56 1.59 -11.02
N ASP A 263 6.69 1.06 -10.55
CA ASP A 263 8.02 1.57 -10.80
C ASP A 263 8.61 1.02 -12.12
N PRO A 264 8.78 1.86 -13.17
CA PRO A 264 9.41 1.43 -14.42
C PRO A 264 10.86 0.92 -14.24
N GLY A 265 11.52 1.33 -13.16
CA GLY A 265 12.87 0.86 -12.84
C GLY A 265 12.98 -0.64 -12.58
N LEU A 266 11.86 -1.35 -12.45
CA LEU A 266 11.81 -2.81 -12.32
C LEU A 266 11.74 -3.56 -13.65
N ASP A 267 11.63 -2.88 -14.79
CA ASP A 267 11.56 -3.53 -16.11
C ASP A 267 12.72 -4.47 -16.36
N LEU A 268 13.94 -4.04 -15.97
CA LEU A 268 15.14 -4.86 -16.16
C LEU A 268 15.08 -6.14 -15.32
N ALA A 269 14.54 -6.09 -14.10
CA ALA A 269 14.34 -7.27 -13.27
C ALA A 269 13.29 -8.22 -13.88
N VAL A 270 12.19 -7.67 -14.40
CA VAL A 270 11.15 -8.43 -15.10
C VAL A 270 11.75 -9.15 -16.31
N VAL A 271 12.50 -8.45 -17.13
CA VAL A 271 13.17 -9.02 -18.32
C VAL A 271 14.19 -10.07 -17.92
N ALA A 272 14.99 -9.82 -16.86
CA ALA A 272 15.96 -10.80 -16.36
C ALA A 272 15.27 -12.09 -15.88
N ALA A 273 14.16 -11.98 -15.14
CA ALA A 273 13.38 -13.14 -14.70
C ALA A 273 12.78 -13.91 -15.88
N VAL A 274 12.21 -13.22 -16.87
CA VAL A 274 11.65 -13.83 -18.09
C VAL A 274 12.73 -14.54 -18.89
N ILE A 275 13.89 -13.92 -19.11
CA ILE A 275 15.02 -14.53 -19.83
C ILE A 275 15.55 -15.74 -19.06
N SER A 276 15.69 -15.62 -17.74
CA SER A 276 16.13 -16.71 -16.85
C SER A 276 15.21 -17.94 -16.99
N SER A 277 13.89 -17.73 -16.92
CA SER A 277 12.91 -18.80 -17.09
C SER A 277 12.88 -19.37 -18.52
N TYR A 278 13.03 -18.51 -19.54
CA TYR A 278 13.00 -18.93 -20.94
C TYR A 278 14.14 -19.89 -21.28
N TYR A 279 15.35 -19.63 -20.74
CA TYR A 279 16.54 -20.46 -20.98
C TYR A 279 16.79 -21.49 -19.87
N ASP A 280 15.94 -21.52 -18.86
CA ASP A 280 16.09 -22.37 -17.67
C ASP A 280 17.47 -22.22 -17.01
N ARG A 281 17.89 -20.96 -16.82
CA ARG A 281 19.17 -20.61 -16.22
C ARG A 281 18.97 -19.55 -15.13
N PRO A 282 19.39 -19.82 -13.90
CA PRO A 282 19.25 -18.84 -12.82
C PRO A 282 20.05 -17.57 -13.09
N VAL A 283 19.55 -16.46 -12.57
CA VAL A 283 20.31 -15.20 -12.49
C VAL A 283 21.45 -15.41 -11.50
N ALA A 284 22.63 -14.86 -11.80
CA ALA A 284 23.78 -15.02 -10.92
C ALA A 284 23.52 -14.44 -9.53
N GLU A 285 24.04 -15.10 -8.49
CA GLU A 285 23.93 -14.64 -7.12
C GLU A 285 24.54 -13.25 -6.91
N GLY A 286 23.93 -12.48 -6.00
CA GLY A 286 24.41 -11.13 -5.66
C GLY A 286 24.18 -10.11 -6.76
N VAL A 287 23.34 -10.41 -7.78
CA VAL A 287 22.92 -9.46 -8.81
C VAL A 287 21.53 -8.91 -8.47
N CYS A 288 21.41 -7.60 -8.45
CA CYS A 288 20.17 -6.86 -8.37
C CYS A 288 19.99 -6.07 -9.67
N CYS A 289 18.77 -5.88 -10.13
CA CYS A 289 18.48 -5.19 -11.38
C CYS A 289 17.72 -3.88 -11.10
N ALA A 290 18.14 -2.81 -11.80
CA ALA A 290 17.41 -1.55 -11.81
C ALA A 290 17.57 -0.86 -13.18
N GLY A 291 16.46 -0.62 -13.88
CA GLY A 291 16.49 0.05 -15.19
C GLY A 291 15.12 0.01 -15.86
N GLU A 292 14.79 1.08 -16.55
CA GLU A 292 13.63 1.16 -17.43
C GLU A 292 14.00 0.67 -18.83
N ILE A 293 13.12 -0.09 -19.47
CA ILE A 293 13.34 -0.58 -20.84
C ILE A 293 12.42 0.17 -21.80
N GLY A 294 13.05 0.81 -22.78
CA GLY A 294 12.35 1.50 -23.87
C GLY A 294 11.97 0.55 -25.01
N LEU A 295 11.11 1.02 -25.91
CA LEU A 295 10.59 0.24 -27.06
C LEU A 295 11.68 -0.14 -28.08
N SER A 296 12.80 0.57 -28.10
CA SER A 296 13.95 0.22 -28.94
C SER A 296 14.84 -0.85 -28.31
N GLY A 297 14.54 -1.27 -27.07
CA GLY A 297 15.33 -2.22 -26.31
C GLY A 297 16.49 -1.58 -25.51
N GLU A 298 16.58 -0.25 -25.50
CA GLU A 298 17.53 0.48 -24.68
C GLU A 298 17.18 0.39 -23.20
N VAL A 299 18.19 0.31 -22.36
CA VAL A 299 18.06 0.41 -20.90
C VAL A 299 18.31 1.85 -20.49
N ARG A 300 17.37 2.45 -19.80
CA ARG A 300 17.44 3.80 -19.27
C ARG A 300 17.68 3.78 -17.76
N PRO A 301 18.39 4.77 -17.22
CA PRO A 301 18.56 4.89 -15.78
C PRO A 301 17.21 5.02 -15.08
N ALA A 302 17.00 4.24 -14.02
CA ALA A 302 15.84 4.39 -13.17
C ALA A 302 15.99 5.64 -12.29
N PRO A 303 14.92 6.36 -11.97
CA PRO A 303 14.97 7.45 -11.00
C PRO A 303 15.55 6.98 -9.66
N ARG A 304 16.27 7.87 -8.96
CA ARG A 304 16.87 7.59 -7.63
C ARG A 304 17.89 6.42 -7.64
N THR A 305 18.69 6.32 -8.66
CA THR A 305 19.67 5.24 -8.84
C THR A 305 20.59 5.08 -7.62
N GLU A 306 21.10 6.17 -7.04
CA GLU A 306 21.96 6.12 -5.85
C GLU A 306 21.29 5.45 -4.64
N GLN A 307 20.00 5.73 -4.43
CA GLN A 307 19.25 5.12 -3.33
C GLN A 307 19.04 3.62 -3.56
N ARG A 308 18.80 3.20 -4.81
CA ARG A 308 18.67 1.78 -5.19
C ARG A 308 19.99 1.04 -4.98
N ILE A 309 21.10 1.65 -5.38
CA ILE A 309 22.45 1.10 -5.18
C ILE A 309 22.74 0.95 -3.68
N SER A 310 22.48 1.99 -2.90
CA SER A 310 22.71 1.96 -1.45
C SER A 310 21.92 0.85 -0.75
N GLU A 311 20.65 0.65 -1.13
CA GLU A 311 19.82 -0.41 -0.57
C GLU A 311 20.31 -1.80 -1.00
N ALA A 312 20.66 -1.99 -2.27
CA ALA A 312 21.21 -3.25 -2.76
C ALA A 312 22.53 -3.59 -2.07
N ALA A 313 23.44 -2.63 -1.92
CA ALA A 313 24.71 -2.80 -1.21
C ALA A 313 24.50 -3.15 0.27
N ARG A 314 23.54 -2.49 0.95
CA ARG A 314 23.19 -2.76 2.36
C ARG A 314 22.73 -4.20 2.57
N LEU A 315 22.08 -4.80 1.58
CA LEU A 315 21.58 -6.18 1.62
C LEU A 315 22.55 -7.21 1.02
N GLY A 316 23.81 -6.80 0.74
CA GLY A 316 24.85 -7.70 0.32
C GLY A 316 24.91 -7.99 -1.18
N PHE A 317 24.12 -7.30 -2.01
CA PHE A 317 24.20 -7.40 -3.45
C PHE A 317 25.48 -6.70 -3.96
N ARG A 318 26.21 -7.36 -4.84
CA ARG A 318 27.52 -6.89 -5.33
C ARG A 318 27.47 -6.27 -6.72
N ARG A 319 26.36 -6.43 -7.43
CA ARG A 319 26.12 -5.91 -8.78
C ARG A 319 24.71 -5.39 -8.89
N ILE A 320 24.56 -4.24 -9.51
CA ILE A 320 23.28 -3.61 -9.84
C ILE A 320 23.33 -3.04 -11.26
#